data_32f435575e0bc5ee4b3725d8733ce398
#
_entry.id   32f435575e0bc5ee4b3725d8733ce398
#
_cell.length_a   1.000
_cell.length_b   1.000
_cell.length_c   1.000
_cell.angle_alpha   90.00
_cell.angle_beta   90.00
_cell.angle_gamma   90.00
#
_symmetry.space_group_name_H-M   'P 1'
#
loop_
_entity.id
_entity.type
_entity.pdbx_description
1 polymer ?
#
loop_
_entity_poly.entity_id
_entity_poly.type
_entity_poly.pdbx_seq_one_letter_code
_entity_poly.pdbx_strand_id
1 'polypeptide(L)'
;MSAISRTLGVFAALGLAACASSGSPAAAPAPAATPAPAPARAPAAAPAAPAPAAAAAAAGGALRGIYSVAQANRGRDQFRSMCAECHTSGEFGDPAFKAKWARRSVGDLFSFIHTNMPDSAPGILTEQQAVDLTAYILQLNGIEPGSAQLPPDAARLGAISLASLRS
;
A
#
# COMPACT_ATOMS: atom_id res chain seq x y z
N MET A 1 -32.61 -39.22 -10.02
CA MET A 1 -33.39 -40.06 -9.12
C MET A 1 -32.55 -40.30 -7.90
N SER A 2 -32.99 -39.91 -6.73
CA SER A 2 -32.57 -39.98 -5.33
C SER A 2 -32.31 -38.57 -4.79
N ALA A 3 -33.14 -37.87 -4.19
CA ALA A 3 -34.12 -37.99 -3.09
C ALA A 3 -33.47 -38.10 -1.70
N ILE A 4 -33.72 -37.02 -0.90
CA ILE A 4 -34.04 -36.95 0.51
C ILE A 4 -32.86 -37.04 1.52
N SER A 5 -32.66 -35.98 2.34
CA SER A 5 -33.18 -35.98 3.71
C SER A 5 -33.07 -34.58 4.37
N ARG A 6 -34.22 -34.13 4.83
CA ARG A 6 -34.43 -33.02 5.77
C ARG A 6 -34.16 -33.54 7.19
N THR A 7 -33.52 -32.75 8.03
CA THR A 7 -33.66 -32.91 9.48
C THR A 7 -33.85 -31.53 10.12
N LEU A 8 -35.06 -31.33 10.59
CA LEU A 8 -35.52 -30.26 11.49
C LEU A 8 -35.04 -30.61 12.91
N GLY A 9 -34.45 -29.68 13.61
CA GLY A 9 -34.15 -29.76 15.03
C GLY A 9 -34.48 -28.45 15.72
N VAL A 10 -35.70 -28.41 16.27
CA VAL A 10 -36.19 -27.36 17.17
C VAL A 10 -35.77 -27.74 18.57
N PHE A 11 -35.11 -26.88 19.31
CA PHE A 11 -35.08 -26.85 20.76
C PHE A 11 -35.21 -25.44 21.28
N ALA A 12 -36.36 -25.20 21.87
CA ALA A 12 -36.66 -24.07 22.74
C ALA A 12 -36.26 -24.43 24.18
N ALA A 13 -35.61 -23.49 24.88
CA ALA A 13 -35.60 -23.50 26.34
C ALA A 13 -35.53 -22.07 26.87
N LEU A 14 -36.61 -21.64 27.48
CA LEU A 14 -36.73 -20.45 28.32
C LEU A 14 -35.91 -20.66 29.61
N GLY A 15 -35.27 -19.58 30.07
CA GLY A 15 -34.70 -19.48 31.41
C GLY A 15 -34.71 -18.04 31.89
N LEU A 16 -35.83 -17.62 32.53
CA LEU A 16 -35.88 -16.42 33.37
C LEU A 16 -35.17 -16.72 34.70
N ALA A 17 -34.26 -15.87 35.12
CA ALA A 17 -33.86 -15.73 36.52
C ALA A 17 -33.64 -14.23 36.82
N ALA A 18 -34.58 -13.71 37.61
CA ALA A 18 -34.46 -12.44 38.31
C ALA A 18 -33.75 -12.64 39.63
N CYS A 19 -32.80 -11.78 39.98
CA CYS A 19 -32.37 -11.56 41.39
C CYS A 19 -31.78 -10.17 41.51
N ALA A 20 -32.55 -9.29 42.16
CA ALA A 20 -32.27 -8.69 43.46
C ALA A 20 -31.18 -7.61 43.50
N SER A 21 -31.69 -6.41 43.68
CA SER A 21 -31.03 -5.19 44.15
C SER A 21 -30.29 -5.42 45.46
N SER A 22 -29.03 -4.99 45.51
CA SER A 22 -28.36 -4.67 46.77
C SER A 22 -27.70 -3.32 46.62
N GLY A 23 -28.20 -2.34 47.35
CA GLY A 23 -27.66 -0.99 47.39
C GLY A 23 -26.25 -0.99 47.98
N SER A 24 -25.38 -0.24 47.34
CA SER A 24 -24.05 0.08 47.84
C SER A 24 -23.97 1.54 48.22
N PRO A 25 -23.39 1.90 49.38
CA PRO A 25 -23.36 3.24 49.85
C PRO A 25 -22.51 4.18 48.99
N ALA A 26 -22.96 5.43 48.89
CA ALA A 26 -22.29 6.51 48.20
C ALA A 26 -20.87 6.72 48.71
N ALA A 27 -19.89 6.46 47.86
CA ALA A 27 -18.50 6.89 48.08
C ALA A 27 -18.38 8.36 47.74
N ALA A 28 -17.77 9.10 48.66
CA ALA A 28 -17.47 10.52 48.54
C ALA A 28 -16.61 10.83 47.29
N PRO A 29 -16.77 12.00 46.66
CA PRO A 29 -15.96 12.35 45.48
C PRO A 29 -14.49 12.55 45.88
N ALA A 30 -13.63 11.80 45.28
CA ALA A 30 -12.17 12.00 45.33
C ALA A 30 -11.80 13.33 44.64
N PRO A 31 -10.81 14.06 45.15
CA PRO A 31 -10.38 15.31 44.55
C PRO A 31 -9.89 15.07 43.11
N ALA A 32 -10.36 15.90 42.19
CA ALA A 32 -9.98 15.88 40.79
C ALA A 32 -8.45 16.02 40.64
N ALA A 33 -7.82 14.99 40.14
CA ALA A 33 -6.43 15.06 39.74
C ALA A 33 -6.29 16.03 38.56
N THR A 34 -5.49 17.06 38.73
CA THR A 34 -5.10 18.01 37.70
C THR A 34 -4.47 17.22 36.54
N PRO A 35 -4.94 17.33 35.28
CA PRO A 35 -4.31 16.67 34.17
C PRO A 35 -2.89 17.20 33.98
N ALA A 36 -1.90 16.31 34.00
CA ALA A 36 -0.54 16.63 33.63
C ALA A 36 -0.48 17.16 32.20
N PRO A 37 0.30 18.20 31.89
CA PRO A 37 0.43 18.68 30.52
C PRO A 37 0.96 17.54 29.63
N ALA A 38 0.23 17.26 28.54
CA ALA A 38 0.63 16.31 27.54
C ALA A 38 2.00 16.72 26.96
N PRO A 39 2.93 15.78 26.76
CA PRO A 39 4.21 16.10 26.13
C PRO A 39 3.94 16.74 24.75
N ALA A 40 4.53 17.91 24.54
CA ALA A 40 4.46 18.63 23.27
C ALA A 40 4.92 17.67 22.15
N ARG A 41 3.99 17.37 21.26
CA ARG A 41 4.28 16.57 20.06
C ARG A 41 5.32 17.32 19.25
N ALA A 42 6.51 16.76 19.11
CA ALA A 42 7.52 17.31 18.23
C ALA A 42 6.91 17.56 16.84
N PRO A 43 7.23 18.68 16.17
CA PRO A 43 6.73 18.92 14.82
C PRO A 43 7.14 17.74 13.95
N ALA A 44 6.17 17.07 13.32
CA ALA A 44 6.45 16.08 12.31
C ALA A 44 7.33 16.76 11.26
N ALA A 45 8.51 16.21 11.01
CA ALA A 45 9.40 16.69 9.97
C ALA A 45 8.59 16.75 8.66
N ALA A 46 8.51 17.94 8.08
CA ALA A 46 7.89 18.15 6.79
C ALA A 46 8.55 17.17 5.80
N PRO A 47 7.79 16.53 4.90
CA PRO A 47 8.37 15.67 3.88
C PRO A 47 9.41 16.50 3.10
N ALA A 48 10.66 16.03 3.12
CA ALA A 48 11.74 16.65 2.38
C ALA A 48 11.34 16.77 0.90
N ALA A 49 11.44 17.95 0.35
CA ALA A 49 11.20 18.19 -1.07
C ALA A 49 12.03 17.20 -1.89
N PRO A 50 11.48 16.60 -2.95
CA PRO A 50 12.18 15.61 -3.75
C PRO A 50 13.43 16.24 -4.35
N ALA A 51 14.57 15.64 -4.05
CA ALA A 51 15.86 16.12 -4.49
C ALA A 51 15.95 16.12 -6.04
N PRO A 52 16.66 17.09 -6.64
CA PRO A 52 16.80 17.22 -8.10
C PRO A 52 17.49 16.04 -8.80
N ALA A 53 17.98 15.03 -8.04
CA ALA A 53 18.66 13.85 -8.55
C ALA A 53 17.81 12.96 -9.47
N ALA A 54 16.48 12.90 -9.28
CA ALA A 54 15.60 12.11 -10.16
C ALA A 54 15.54 12.64 -11.59
N ALA A 55 15.67 13.98 -11.77
CA ALA A 55 15.69 14.61 -13.10
C ALA A 55 17.01 14.34 -13.84
N ALA A 56 18.12 14.24 -13.13
CA ALA A 56 19.43 13.98 -13.73
C ALA A 56 19.60 12.52 -14.18
N ALA A 57 19.02 11.55 -13.45
CA ALA A 57 19.04 10.14 -13.83
C ALA A 57 18.18 9.88 -15.09
N ALA A 58 17.08 10.60 -15.27
CA ALA A 58 16.23 10.50 -16.45
C ALA A 58 16.92 10.96 -17.75
N ALA A 59 17.81 11.95 -17.66
CA ALA A 59 18.53 12.48 -18.82
C ALA A 59 19.61 11.54 -19.39
N GLY A 60 20.03 10.52 -18.62
CA GLY A 60 21.06 9.56 -19.02
C GLY A 60 20.57 8.23 -19.58
N GLY A 61 19.27 8.02 -19.72
CA GLY A 61 18.70 6.77 -20.29
C GLY A 61 18.86 5.52 -19.42
N ALA A 62 19.48 5.60 -18.28
CA ALA A 62 19.68 4.49 -17.37
C ALA A 62 18.63 4.50 -16.25
N LEU A 63 17.90 3.40 -16.06
CA LEU A 63 16.93 3.26 -14.97
C LEU A 63 17.57 3.12 -13.58
N ARG A 64 18.90 3.11 -13.49
CA ARG A 64 19.63 2.93 -12.23
C ARG A 64 19.50 4.14 -11.33
N GLY A 65 19.28 3.88 -10.05
CA GLY A 65 19.33 4.93 -9.02
C GLY A 65 18.14 5.86 -8.95
N ILE A 66 17.10 5.64 -9.75
CA ILE A 66 15.92 6.52 -9.85
C ILE A 66 14.94 6.39 -8.69
N TYR A 67 15.07 5.35 -7.88
CA TYR A 67 14.28 5.10 -6.68
C TYR A 67 15.17 4.65 -5.52
N SER A 68 14.70 4.78 -4.28
CA SER A 68 15.42 4.32 -3.10
C SER A 68 14.94 2.96 -2.61
N VAL A 69 15.82 2.24 -1.88
CA VAL A 69 15.44 0.98 -1.20
C VAL A 69 14.23 1.18 -0.28
N ALA A 70 14.18 2.30 0.44
CA ALA A 70 13.06 2.61 1.33
C ALA A 70 11.74 2.75 0.55
N GLN A 71 11.78 3.36 -0.63
CA GLN A 71 10.60 3.48 -1.50
C GLN A 71 10.12 2.12 -2.00
N ALA A 72 11.03 1.29 -2.51
CA ALA A 72 10.69 -0.06 -2.95
C ALA A 72 10.17 -0.95 -1.82
N ASN A 73 10.70 -0.80 -0.60
CA ASN A 73 10.21 -1.53 0.57
C ASN A 73 8.76 -1.14 0.93
N ARG A 74 8.40 0.14 0.90
CA ARG A 74 7.01 0.56 1.09
C ARG A 74 6.10 -0.04 0.03
N GLY A 75 6.53 -0.02 -1.24
CA GLY A 75 5.80 -0.65 -2.34
C GLY A 75 5.63 -2.16 -2.16
N ARG A 76 6.67 -2.86 -1.70
CA ARG A 76 6.60 -4.30 -1.39
C ARG A 76 5.59 -4.60 -0.29
N ASP A 77 5.61 -3.82 0.79
CA ASP A 77 4.72 -4.05 1.93
C ASP A 77 3.26 -3.77 1.54
N GLN A 78 3.05 -2.75 0.71
CA GLN A 78 1.74 -2.46 0.12
C GLN A 78 1.30 -3.55 -0.86
N PHE A 79 2.20 -4.06 -1.71
CA PHE A 79 1.92 -5.18 -2.60
C PHE A 79 1.40 -6.39 -1.83
N ARG A 80 2.05 -6.75 -0.73
CA ARG A 80 1.65 -7.86 0.14
C ARG A 80 0.26 -7.69 0.73
N SER A 81 -0.13 -6.46 1.07
CA SER A 81 -1.41 -6.19 1.71
C SER A 81 -2.58 -6.02 0.76
N MET A 82 -2.35 -5.58 -0.48
CA MET A 82 -3.41 -5.19 -1.41
C MET A 82 -3.40 -5.92 -2.75
N CYS A 83 -2.26 -6.43 -3.16
CA CYS A 83 -2.09 -7.01 -4.50
C CYS A 83 -1.88 -8.53 -4.50
N ALA A 84 -1.29 -9.07 -3.42
CA ALA A 84 -0.89 -10.47 -3.34
C ALA A 84 -2.06 -11.46 -3.27
N GLU A 85 -3.28 -10.99 -3.07
CA GLU A 85 -4.49 -11.81 -3.16
C GLU A 85 -4.76 -12.28 -4.60
N CYS A 86 -4.41 -11.45 -5.60
CA CYS A 86 -4.64 -11.74 -7.02
C CYS A 86 -3.36 -11.89 -7.83
N HIS A 87 -2.24 -11.34 -7.37
CA HIS A 87 -0.98 -11.31 -8.10
C HIS A 87 0.16 -11.97 -7.34
N THR A 88 1.05 -12.62 -8.08
CA THR A 88 2.36 -13.04 -7.56
C THR A 88 3.43 -12.03 -7.97
N SER A 89 4.45 -11.82 -7.12
CA SER A 89 5.54 -10.90 -7.46
C SER A 89 6.32 -11.34 -8.70
N GLY A 90 6.36 -12.66 -8.99
CA GLY A 90 7.06 -13.20 -10.15
C GLY A 90 6.50 -12.73 -11.50
N GLU A 91 5.20 -12.45 -11.58
CA GLU A 91 4.55 -11.96 -12.80
C GLU A 91 5.13 -10.63 -13.28
N PHE A 92 5.59 -9.79 -12.38
CA PHE A 92 6.09 -8.45 -12.69
C PHE A 92 7.56 -8.44 -13.15
N GLY A 93 8.23 -9.56 -13.12
CA GLY A 93 9.60 -9.73 -13.63
C GLY A 93 9.70 -10.73 -14.80
N ASP A 94 8.58 -11.32 -15.22
CA ASP A 94 8.55 -12.33 -16.26
C ASP A 94 8.72 -11.76 -17.69
N PRO A 95 8.97 -12.63 -18.69
CA PRO A 95 9.11 -12.20 -20.08
C PRO A 95 7.86 -11.51 -20.66
N ALA A 96 6.66 -11.91 -20.24
CA ALA A 96 5.41 -11.33 -20.73
C ALA A 96 5.24 -9.89 -20.22
N PHE A 97 5.51 -9.66 -18.94
CA PHE A 97 5.54 -8.32 -18.37
C PHE A 97 6.56 -7.43 -19.09
N LYS A 98 7.79 -7.92 -19.26
CA LYS A 98 8.86 -7.19 -19.95
C LYS A 98 8.47 -6.85 -21.38
N ALA A 99 7.91 -7.80 -22.14
CA ALA A 99 7.45 -7.56 -23.50
C ALA A 99 6.36 -6.48 -23.58
N LYS A 100 5.42 -6.48 -22.63
CA LYS A 100 4.33 -5.49 -22.54
C LYS A 100 4.85 -4.10 -22.24
N TRP A 101 5.79 -3.97 -21.29
CA TRP A 101 6.18 -2.67 -20.73
C TRP A 101 7.45 -2.07 -21.32
N ALA A 102 8.33 -2.86 -21.94
CA ALA A 102 9.61 -2.36 -22.48
C ALA A 102 9.50 -1.31 -23.60
N ARG A 103 8.31 -1.05 -24.14
CA ARG A 103 8.07 0.01 -25.13
C ARG A 103 7.37 1.23 -24.51
N ARG A 104 7.24 1.26 -23.20
CA ARG A 104 6.50 2.25 -22.44
C ARG A 104 7.44 3.02 -21.50
N SER A 105 6.89 3.96 -20.79
CA SER A 105 7.58 4.74 -19.77
C SER A 105 7.24 4.24 -18.36
N VAL A 106 8.03 4.68 -17.38
CA VAL A 106 7.71 4.53 -15.96
C VAL A 106 6.39 5.25 -15.62
N GLY A 107 6.10 6.38 -16.29
CA GLY A 107 4.84 7.11 -16.14
C GLY A 107 3.62 6.33 -16.62
N ASP A 108 3.75 5.56 -17.70
CA ASP A 108 2.67 4.69 -18.17
C ASP A 108 2.37 3.57 -17.16
N LEU A 109 3.42 2.97 -16.57
CA LEU A 109 3.28 1.95 -15.56
C LEU A 109 2.64 2.51 -14.28
N PHE A 110 3.13 3.65 -13.81
CA PHE A 110 2.58 4.38 -12.67
C PHE A 110 1.09 4.70 -12.88
N SER A 111 0.76 5.31 -14.02
CA SER A 111 -0.62 5.68 -14.36
C SER A 111 -1.54 4.46 -14.43
N PHE A 112 -1.07 3.37 -15.02
CA PHE A 112 -1.82 2.12 -15.08
C PHE A 112 -2.14 1.58 -13.68
N ILE A 113 -1.14 1.54 -12.79
CA ILE A 113 -1.33 1.09 -11.40
C ILE A 113 -2.32 2.02 -10.68
N HIS A 114 -2.11 3.33 -10.77
CA HIS A 114 -2.93 4.31 -10.06
C HIS A 114 -4.39 4.30 -10.48
N THR A 115 -4.66 4.15 -11.80
CA THR A 115 -6.02 4.28 -12.32
C THR A 115 -6.78 2.97 -12.44
N ASN A 116 -6.09 1.84 -12.56
CA ASN A 116 -6.73 0.56 -12.85
C ASN A 116 -6.59 -0.49 -11.74
N MET A 117 -5.71 -0.27 -10.77
CA MET A 117 -5.47 -1.25 -9.70
C MET A 117 -5.87 -0.72 -8.32
N PRO A 118 -6.32 -1.62 -7.42
CA PRO A 118 -6.73 -3.01 -7.68
C PRO A 118 -7.98 -3.07 -8.56
N ASP A 119 -8.12 -4.12 -9.37
CA ASP A 119 -9.25 -4.29 -10.31
C ASP A 119 -10.62 -4.28 -9.61
N SER A 120 -10.67 -4.75 -8.37
CA SER A 120 -11.88 -4.72 -7.52
C SER A 120 -12.29 -3.31 -7.06
N ALA A 121 -11.37 -2.33 -7.08
CA ALA A 121 -11.61 -0.95 -6.67
C ALA A 121 -10.64 0.01 -7.39
N PRO A 122 -10.80 0.23 -8.70
CA PRO A 122 -9.91 1.09 -9.48
C PRO A 122 -9.85 2.52 -8.94
N GLY A 123 -8.64 3.09 -8.91
CA GLY A 123 -8.41 4.47 -8.48
C GLY A 123 -8.43 4.69 -6.95
N ILE A 124 -8.49 3.64 -6.14
CA ILE A 124 -8.43 3.77 -4.67
C ILE A 124 -7.02 4.09 -4.16
N LEU A 125 -6.00 3.76 -4.93
CA LEU A 125 -4.61 4.04 -4.54
C LEU A 125 -4.33 5.54 -4.59
N THR A 126 -3.62 6.03 -3.57
CA THR A 126 -3.04 7.38 -3.67
C THR A 126 -1.87 7.38 -4.67
N GLU A 127 -1.53 8.54 -5.21
CA GLU A 127 -0.36 8.69 -6.09
C GLU A 127 0.93 8.19 -5.42
N GLN A 128 1.10 8.47 -4.11
CA GLN A 128 2.26 7.98 -3.35
C GLN A 128 2.29 6.46 -3.26
N GLN A 129 1.14 5.82 -3.08
CA GLN A 129 1.04 4.37 -3.07
C GLN A 129 1.36 3.77 -4.44
N ALA A 130 0.84 4.35 -5.50
CA ALA A 130 1.10 3.90 -6.86
C ALA A 130 2.58 4.04 -7.25
N VAL A 131 3.25 5.13 -6.85
CA VAL A 131 4.67 5.32 -7.14
C VAL A 131 5.58 4.41 -6.32
N ASP A 132 5.22 4.12 -5.07
CA ASP A 132 5.94 3.16 -4.24
C ASP A 132 5.83 1.73 -4.81
N LEU A 133 4.62 1.32 -5.27
CA LEU A 133 4.42 0.08 -6.01
C LEU A 133 5.22 0.03 -7.31
N THR A 134 5.29 1.14 -8.05
CA THR A 134 6.11 1.25 -9.25
C THR A 134 7.59 1.01 -8.93
N ALA A 135 8.12 1.61 -7.86
CA ALA A 135 9.50 1.39 -7.41
C ALA A 135 9.77 -0.09 -7.07
N TYR A 136 8.83 -0.75 -6.41
CA TYR A 136 8.94 -2.17 -6.12
C TYR A 136 8.96 -3.03 -7.39
N ILE A 137 8.12 -2.73 -8.37
CA ILE A 137 8.12 -3.44 -9.67
C ILE A 137 9.43 -3.23 -10.42
N LEU A 138 10.01 -2.05 -10.38
CA LEU A 138 11.34 -1.81 -10.94
C LEU A 138 12.41 -2.66 -10.25
N GLN A 139 12.34 -2.81 -8.92
CA GLN A 139 13.23 -3.69 -8.17
C GLN A 139 13.10 -5.16 -8.59
N LEU A 140 11.86 -5.65 -8.81
CA LEU A 140 11.61 -7.01 -9.30
C LEU A 140 12.21 -7.25 -10.69
N ASN A 141 12.40 -6.20 -11.46
CA ASN A 141 13.04 -6.24 -12.77
C ASN A 141 14.57 -6.03 -12.74
N GLY A 142 15.18 -6.05 -11.55
CA GLY A 142 16.64 -5.93 -11.39
C GLY A 142 17.17 -4.51 -11.58
N ILE A 143 16.30 -3.50 -11.59
CA ILE A 143 16.75 -2.10 -11.60
C ILE A 143 17.33 -1.77 -10.22
N GLU A 144 18.57 -1.31 -10.20
CA GLU A 144 19.26 -1.02 -8.94
C GLU A 144 18.74 0.29 -8.32
N PRO A 145 18.48 0.29 -6.99
CA PRO A 145 18.11 1.50 -6.26
C PRO A 145 19.27 2.46 -6.11
N GLY A 146 18.98 3.70 -5.77
CA GLY A 146 19.93 4.74 -5.42
C GLY A 146 19.45 5.60 -4.25
N SER A 147 19.87 6.86 -4.23
CA SER A 147 19.44 7.83 -3.22
C SER A 147 18.20 8.63 -3.63
N ALA A 148 17.82 8.60 -4.91
CA ALA A 148 16.66 9.34 -5.42
C ALA A 148 15.34 8.64 -5.02
N GLN A 149 14.25 9.36 -5.18
CA GLN A 149 12.90 8.81 -5.11
C GLN A 149 12.13 9.16 -6.40
N LEU A 150 11.34 8.22 -6.89
CA LEU A 150 10.38 8.50 -7.93
C LEU A 150 9.35 9.49 -7.38
N PRO A 151 9.10 10.61 -8.07
CA PRO A 151 8.03 11.52 -7.69
C PRO A 151 6.67 10.93 -8.05
N PRO A 152 5.60 11.21 -7.29
CA PRO A 152 4.23 10.82 -7.63
C PRO A 152 3.66 11.76 -8.72
N ASP A 153 4.27 11.75 -9.90
CA ASP A 153 3.97 12.67 -11.00
C ASP A 153 4.13 11.94 -12.35
N ALA A 154 3.02 11.63 -12.98
CA ALA A 154 2.98 10.87 -14.23
C ALA A 154 3.76 11.55 -15.37
N ALA A 155 3.72 12.89 -15.46
CA ALA A 155 4.40 13.63 -16.52
C ALA A 155 5.92 13.53 -16.39
N ARG A 156 6.45 13.68 -15.16
CA ARG A 156 7.88 13.52 -14.87
C ARG A 156 8.35 12.10 -15.09
N LEU A 157 7.54 11.11 -14.67
CA LEU A 157 7.83 9.69 -14.87
C LEU A 157 7.71 9.28 -16.35
N GLY A 158 6.90 9.98 -17.13
CA GLY A 158 6.74 9.77 -18.57
C GLY A 158 8.03 9.97 -19.39
N ALA A 159 8.97 10.76 -18.87
CA ALA A 159 10.28 10.95 -19.50
C ALA A 159 11.24 9.76 -19.30
N ILE A 160 10.91 8.80 -18.43
CA ILE A 160 11.78 7.67 -18.07
C ILE A 160 11.35 6.43 -18.85
N SER A 161 12.18 5.98 -19.79
CA SER A 161 11.88 4.81 -20.63
C SER A 161 12.12 3.49 -19.91
N LEU A 162 11.22 2.52 -20.10
CA LEU A 162 11.37 1.13 -19.64
C LEU A 162 12.10 0.22 -20.66
N ALA A 163 12.76 0.78 -21.67
CA ALA A 163 13.40 -0.01 -22.74
C ALA A 163 14.46 -0.99 -22.24
N SER A 164 15.12 -0.70 -21.11
CA SER A 164 16.11 -1.60 -20.50
C SER A 164 15.53 -2.87 -19.89
N LEU A 165 14.21 -3.00 -19.77
CA LEU A 165 13.57 -4.25 -19.33
C LEU A 165 13.74 -5.39 -20.34
N ARG A 166 14.22 -5.13 -21.57
CA ARG A 166 14.44 -6.15 -22.62
C ARG A 166 15.71 -6.96 -22.43
N SER A 167 16.65 -6.46 -21.65
CA SER A 167 17.98 -7.07 -21.44
C SER A 167 17.96 -8.13 -20.36
#